data_8cbaf9275e502bd908daa0fd8ced9259
#
_entry.id   8cbaf9275e502bd908daa0fd8ced9259
#
_cell.length_a   1.000
_cell.length_b   1.000
_cell.length_c   1.000
_cell.angle_alpha   90.00
_cell.angle_beta   90.00
_cell.angle_gamma   90.00
#
_symmetry.space_group_name_H-M   'P 1'
#
loop_
_entity.id
_entity.type
_entity.pdbx_description
1 polymer ?
#
loop_
_entity_poly.entity_id
_entity_poly.type
_entity_poly.pdbx_seq_one_letter_code
_entity_poly.pdbx_strand_id
1 'polypeptide(L)'
;MKITKYFLSMAAAVGMIAGCQKPEIMQIAAPEDVVAPVLEAVEGPVEITPTNLGLDKVTFAWSAADYGVPTQVNYSLEAATAAAPEDKVTITSGITGTTAEVTYETLNAILFNDLKLASGVAEDVQFSIGAKVGEYTK
;
A
#
# COMPACT_ATOMS: atom_id res chain seq x y z
N MET A 1 15.98 -9.93 -6.54
CA MET A 1 15.12 -9.30 -5.51
C MET A 1 13.95 -10.22 -5.27
N LYS A 2 13.86 -10.80 -4.09
CA LYS A 2 12.72 -11.63 -3.68
C LYS A 2 11.66 -10.73 -3.08
N ILE A 3 10.46 -10.73 -3.65
CA ILE A 3 9.32 -9.98 -3.13
C ILE A 3 8.52 -10.92 -2.25
N THR A 4 8.47 -10.66 -0.96
CA THR A 4 7.72 -11.45 -0.01
C THR A 4 6.46 -10.68 0.41
N LYS A 5 5.35 -11.38 0.44
CA LYS A 5 4.01 -10.88 0.71
C LYS A 5 3.83 -10.62 2.21
N TYR A 6 3.50 -9.40 2.61
CA TYR A 6 3.13 -9.12 4.00
C TYR A 6 1.93 -8.21 4.16
N PHE A 7 1.26 -8.42 5.30
CA PHE A 7 0.00 -7.82 5.70
C PHE A 7 0.16 -6.40 6.26
N LEU A 8 -0.70 -5.58 5.86
CA LEU A 8 -1.54 -4.58 6.41
C LEU A 8 -1.14 -3.91 7.73
N SER A 9 -0.95 -2.62 7.67
CA SER A 9 -1.17 -1.72 8.80
C SER A 9 -2.46 -0.94 8.57
N MET A 10 -3.47 -1.19 9.38
CA MET A 10 -4.75 -0.51 9.33
C MET A 10 -4.71 0.69 10.28
N ALA A 11 -4.73 1.89 9.75
CA ALA A 11 -4.97 3.09 10.54
C ALA A 11 -6.47 3.39 10.52
N ALA A 12 -7.19 2.90 11.52
CA ALA A 12 -8.56 3.33 11.80
C ALA A 12 -8.51 4.55 12.72
N ALA A 13 -8.79 5.74 12.21
CA ALA A 13 -9.02 6.90 13.04
C ALA A 13 -10.46 6.86 13.55
N VAL A 14 -10.66 6.45 14.80
CA VAL A 14 -11.95 6.56 15.48
C VAL A 14 -12.00 7.93 16.16
N GLY A 15 -12.71 8.87 15.55
CA GLY A 15 -13.05 10.14 16.19
C GLY A 15 -14.34 9.98 16.99
N MET A 16 -14.26 10.01 18.31
CA MET A 16 -15.43 10.17 19.15
C MET A 16 -15.82 11.65 19.19
N ILE A 17 -16.99 11.97 18.63
CA ILE A 17 -17.63 13.26 18.86
C ILE A 17 -18.84 13.03 19.75
N ALA A 18 -18.76 13.45 21.00
CA ALA A 18 -19.90 13.59 21.89
C ALA A 18 -20.53 14.97 21.63
N GLY A 19 -21.66 15.01 20.94
CA GLY A 19 -22.42 16.23 20.71
C GLY A 19 -23.87 15.91 20.39
N CYS A 20 -24.81 16.42 21.17
CA CYS A 20 -26.24 16.28 20.96
C CYS A 20 -26.67 16.96 19.67
N GLN A 21 -27.03 16.18 18.72
CA GLN A 21 -28.06 16.24 17.68
C GLN A 21 -27.71 15.25 16.62
N LYS A 22 -28.59 14.31 16.34
CA LYS A 22 -28.39 13.24 15.37
C LYS A 22 -28.29 13.81 13.96
N PRO A 23 -27.10 13.91 13.37
CA PRO A 23 -26.96 13.54 11.98
C PRO A 23 -27.06 12.02 11.92
N GLU A 24 -27.64 11.48 10.91
CA GLU A 24 -27.45 10.06 10.62
C GLU A 24 -25.95 9.83 10.44
N ILE A 25 -25.31 9.41 11.52
CA ILE A 25 -23.91 9.04 11.48
C ILE A 25 -23.91 7.75 10.68
N MET A 26 -23.39 7.80 9.45
CA MET A 26 -23.01 6.60 8.74
C MET A 26 -22.04 5.87 9.66
N GLN A 27 -22.51 4.84 10.32
CA GLN A 27 -21.67 4.02 11.16
C GLN A 27 -20.72 3.25 10.25
N ILE A 28 -19.47 3.69 10.22
CA ILE A 28 -18.38 2.86 9.73
C ILE A 28 -18.41 1.59 10.57
N ALA A 29 -18.28 0.43 9.94
CA ALA A 29 -18.25 -0.85 10.62
C ALA A 29 -17.30 -0.81 11.83
N ALA A 30 -17.63 -1.56 12.86
CA ALA A 30 -16.72 -1.73 13.99
C ALA A 30 -15.35 -2.23 13.46
N PRO A 31 -14.23 -1.86 14.10
CA PRO A 31 -12.90 -2.25 13.60
C PRO A 31 -12.71 -3.73 13.33
N GLU A 32 -13.44 -4.58 14.06
CA GLU A 32 -13.46 -6.03 13.87
C GLU A 32 -14.21 -6.49 12.62
N ASP A 33 -15.09 -5.67 12.08
CA ASP A 33 -15.91 -5.99 10.90
C ASP A 33 -15.31 -5.40 9.60
N VAL A 34 -14.24 -4.63 9.71
CA VAL A 34 -13.56 -4.07 8.54
C VAL A 34 -12.69 -5.13 7.87
N VAL A 35 -12.97 -5.37 6.59
CA VAL A 35 -12.14 -6.25 5.78
C VAL A 35 -10.98 -5.46 5.19
N ALA A 36 -9.78 -5.83 5.58
CA ALA A 36 -8.55 -5.22 5.08
C ALA A 36 -8.22 -5.67 3.65
N PRO A 37 -7.61 -4.81 2.83
CA PRO A 37 -7.13 -5.23 1.52
C PRO A 37 -6.00 -6.25 1.68
N VAL A 38 -5.95 -7.21 0.78
CA VAL A 38 -4.88 -8.22 0.71
C VAL A 38 -4.13 -8.06 -0.59
N LEU A 39 -2.84 -7.74 -0.50
CA LEU A 39 -1.97 -7.63 -1.66
C LEU A 39 -1.71 -9.02 -2.25
N GLU A 40 -1.92 -9.17 -3.55
CA GLU A 40 -1.57 -10.39 -4.27
C GLU A 40 -0.05 -10.52 -4.41
N ALA A 41 0.44 -11.75 -4.46
CA ALA A 41 1.87 -11.99 -4.64
C ALA A 41 2.31 -11.55 -6.04
N VAL A 42 3.44 -10.84 -6.09
CA VAL A 42 4.14 -10.59 -7.36
C VAL A 42 4.86 -11.88 -7.75
N GLU A 43 4.65 -12.32 -8.98
CA GLU A 43 5.30 -13.54 -9.48
C GLU A 43 6.79 -13.31 -9.75
N GLY A 44 7.61 -14.21 -9.22
CA GLY A 44 9.04 -14.32 -9.50
C GLY A 44 9.89 -13.20 -8.92
N PRO A 45 11.23 -13.34 -9.04
CA PRO A 45 12.15 -12.27 -8.73
C PRO A 45 12.06 -11.16 -9.79
N VAL A 46 12.10 -9.91 -9.33
CA VAL A 46 12.18 -8.75 -10.22
C VAL A 46 13.66 -8.41 -10.40
N GLU A 47 14.13 -8.42 -11.63
CA GLU A 47 15.48 -8.00 -12.00
C GLU A 47 15.42 -6.72 -12.80
N ILE A 48 15.99 -5.66 -12.26
CA ILE A 48 16.06 -4.34 -12.89
C ILE A 48 17.45 -4.16 -13.48
N THR A 49 17.50 -3.96 -14.78
CA THR A 49 18.72 -3.76 -15.55
C THR A 49 18.66 -2.44 -16.31
N PRO A 50 19.79 -1.88 -16.74
CA PRO A 50 19.78 -0.68 -17.57
C PRO A 50 18.97 -0.84 -18.87
N THR A 51 18.83 -2.07 -19.36
CA THR A 51 18.11 -2.37 -20.59
C THR A 51 16.59 -2.32 -20.42
N ASN A 52 16.08 -2.77 -19.27
CA ASN A 52 14.63 -2.84 -19.01
C ASN A 52 14.09 -1.69 -18.14
N LEU A 53 14.95 -0.84 -17.64
CA LEU A 53 14.61 0.22 -16.70
C LEU A 53 13.45 1.12 -17.18
N GLY A 54 13.45 1.52 -18.44
CA GLY A 54 12.42 2.36 -19.04
C GLY A 54 11.34 1.63 -19.82
N LEU A 55 11.37 0.30 -19.87
CA LEU A 55 10.49 -0.51 -20.69
C LEU A 55 9.51 -1.35 -19.89
N ASP A 56 9.95 -1.85 -18.75
CA ASP A 56 9.19 -2.81 -17.95
C ASP A 56 8.53 -2.16 -16.73
N LYS A 57 7.49 -2.82 -16.24
CA LYS A 57 6.72 -2.41 -15.07
C LYS A 57 6.30 -3.62 -14.27
N VAL A 58 6.06 -3.39 -12.99
CA VAL A 58 5.43 -4.36 -12.09
C VAL A 58 3.98 -3.95 -11.88
N THR A 59 3.08 -4.90 -12.03
CA THR A 59 1.67 -4.71 -11.71
C THR A 59 1.39 -5.29 -10.34
N PHE A 60 0.89 -4.46 -9.44
CA PHE A 60 0.40 -4.87 -8.14
C PHE A 60 -1.12 -4.93 -8.17
N ALA A 61 -1.68 -5.97 -7.58
CA ALA A 61 -3.12 -6.13 -7.42
C ALA A 61 -3.46 -6.49 -5.97
N TRP A 62 -4.62 -6.11 -5.52
CA TRP A 62 -5.10 -6.40 -4.17
C TRP A 62 -6.60 -6.55 -4.13
N SER A 63 -7.11 -7.18 -3.08
CA SER A 63 -8.54 -7.25 -2.83
C SER A 63 -9.05 -5.92 -2.27
N ALA A 64 -10.29 -5.55 -2.61
CA ALA A 64 -10.91 -4.34 -2.08
C ALA A 64 -11.06 -4.43 -0.55
N ALA A 65 -10.80 -3.32 0.13
CA ALA A 65 -11.17 -3.15 1.53
C ALA A 65 -12.69 -2.96 1.65
N ASP A 66 -13.27 -3.50 2.70
CA ASP A 66 -14.71 -3.33 3.00
C ASP A 66 -14.86 -2.71 4.39
N TYR A 67 -15.47 -1.56 4.45
CA TYR A 67 -15.75 -0.82 5.68
C TYR A 67 -17.21 -0.97 6.13
N GLY A 68 -17.95 -1.90 5.52
CA GLY A 68 -19.37 -2.16 5.84
C GLY A 68 -20.34 -1.11 5.32
N VAL A 69 -19.85 -0.07 4.67
CA VAL A 69 -20.64 1.01 4.06
C VAL A 69 -20.09 1.36 2.68
N PRO A 70 -20.96 1.76 1.73
CA PRO A 70 -20.50 2.24 0.43
C PRO A 70 -19.71 3.54 0.61
N THR A 71 -18.42 3.46 0.45
CA THR A 71 -17.53 4.62 0.57
C THR A 71 -16.35 4.49 -0.37
N GLN A 72 -15.80 5.62 -0.78
CA GLN A 72 -14.60 5.63 -1.58
C GLN A 72 -13.39 5.33 -0.70
N VAL A 73 -12.66 4.29 -1.05
CA VAL A 73 -11.43 3.89 -0.39
C VAL A 73 -10.24 4.37 -1.23
N ASN A 74 -9.30 5.01 -0.57
CA ASN A 74 -8.00 5.36 -1.16
C ASN A 74 -6.93 4.39 -0.67
N TYR A 75 -6.18 3.83 -1.59
CA TYR A 75 -5.12 2.90 -1.29
C TYR A 75 -3.75 3.56 -1.42
N SER A 76 -2.80 3.10 -0.62
CA SER A 76 -1.40 3.43 -0.74
C SER A 76 -0.55 2.17 -0.81
N LEU A 77 0.36 2.12 -1.77
CA LEU A 77 1.33 1.04 -1.92
C LEU A 77 2.65 1.48 -1.30
N GLU A 78 3.16 0.66 -0.41
CA GLU A 78 4.38 0.92 0.36
C GLU A 78 5.38 -0.21 0.20
N ALA A 79 6.65 0.11 0.37
CA ALA A 79 7.74 -0.86 0.37
C ALA A 79 8.65 -0.67 1.58
N ALA A 80 9.21 -1.76 2.08
CA ALA A 80 10.21 -1.76 3.12
C ALA A 80 11.22 -2.88 2.87
N THR A 81 12.41 -2.78 3.44
CA THR A 81 13.34 -3.89 3.44
C THR A 81 12.94 -4.96 4.45
N ALA A 82 13.28 -6.22 4.20
CA ALA A 82 13.02 -7.29 5.15
C ALA A 82 13.78 -7.09 6.49
N ALA A 83 14.91 -6.38 6.45
CA ALA A 83 15.69 -6.05 7.64
C ALA A 83 15.07 -4.94 8.50
N ALA A 84 14.28 -4.03 7.89
CA ALA A 84 13.64 -2.91 8.57
C ALA A 84 12.19 -2.76 8.09
N PRO A 85 11.29 -3.68 8.46
CA PRO A 85 9.91 -3.69 7.96
C PRO A 85 9.06 -2.51 8.47
N GLU A 86 9.52 -1.82 9.49
CA GLU A 86 8.87 -0.62 10.04
C GLU A 86 9.18 0.64 9.23
N ASP A 87 10.31 0.66 8.54
CA ASP A 87 10.77 1.81 7.74
C ASP A 87 10.16 1.75 6.33
N LYS A 88 8.87 2.00 6.26
CA LYS A 88 8.10 1.95 5.02
C LYS A 88 8.25 3.23 4.20
N VAL A 89 8.40 3.05 2.92
CA VAL A 89 8.42 4.13 1.93
C VAL A 89 7.20 4.01 1.02
N THR A 90 6.49 5.10 0.84
CA THR A 90 5.33 5.14 -0.06
C THR A 90 5.78 5.14 -1.51
N ILE A 91 5.34 4.16 -2.28
CA ILE A 91 5.57 4.10 -3.72
C ILE A 91 4.57 4.96 -4.46
N THR A 92 3.30 4.76 -4.16
CA THR A 92 2.19 5.54 -4.73
C THR A 92 1.02 5.56 -3.75
N SER A 93 0.20 6.61 -3.82
CA SER A 93 -0.95 6.81 -2.95
C SER A 93 -2.12 7.42 -3.71
N GLY A 94 -3.28 7.48 -3.07
CA GLY A 94 -4.49 8.04 -3.68
C GLY A 94 -5.08 7.16 -4.78
N ILE A 95 -4.80 5.86 -4.74
CA ILE A 95 -5.32 4.90 -5.71
C ILE A 95 -6.74 4.54 -5.31
N THR A 96 -7.68 4.67 -6.22
CA THR A 96 -9.10 4.33 -5.98
C THR A 96 -9.48 2.95 -6.51
N GLY A 97 -8.64 2.36 -7.35
CA GLY A 97 -8.81 0.99 -7.85
C GLY A 97 -8.07 -0.03 -7.01
N THR A 98 -8.09 -1.27 -7.45
CA THR A 98 -7.45 -2.41 -6.79
C THR A 98 -6.19 -2.90 -7.51
N THR A 99 -5.66 -2.09 -8.40
CA THR A 99 -4.41 -2.38 -9.14
C THR A 99 -3.57 -1.12 -9.26
N ALA A 100 -2.26 -1.29 -9.33
CA ALA A 100 -1.32 -0.23 -9.64
C ALA A 100 -0.16 -0.78 -10.48
N GLU A 101 0.29 0.01 -11.44
CA GLU A 101 1.46 -0.28 -12.24
C GLU A 101 2.60 0.63 -11.81
N VAL A 102 3.75 0.05 -11.52
CA VAL A 102 4.97 0.77 -11.14
C VAL A 102 6.05 0.44 -12.16
N THR A 103 6.57 1.47 -12.82
CA THR A 103 7.66 1.28 -13.77
C THR A 103 8.95 0.85 -13.05
N TYR A 104 9.80 0.12 -13.72
CA TYR A 104 11.09 -0.27 -13.16
C TYR A 104 11.95 0.95 -12.82
N GLU A 105 11.83 2.05 -13.56
CA GLU A 105 12.50 3.31 -13.25
C GLU A 105 12.08 3.87 -11.89
N THR A 106 10.77 3.97 -11.64
CA THR A 106 10.23 4.42 -10.35
C THR A 106 10.62 3.48 -9.22
N LEU A 107 10.48 2.19 -9.44
CA LEU A 107 10.84 1.18 -8.45
C LEU A 107 12.33 1.24 -8.11
N ASN A 108 13.19 1.32 -9.12
CA ASN A 108 14.64 1.45 -8.93
C ASN A 108 15.02 2.71 -8.15
N ALA A 109 14.38 3.85 -8.46
CA ALA A 109 14.63 5.09 -7.73
C ALA A 109 14.28 4.96 -6.24
N ILE A 110 13.18 4.34 -5.90
CA ILE A 110 12.76 4.10 -4.51
C ILE A 110 13.71 3.13 -3.82
N LEU A 111 14.03 2.02 -4.45
CA LEU A 111 14.92 1.01 -3.88
C LEU A 111 16.32 1.57 -3.60
N PHE A 112 16.84 2.38 -4.51
CA PHE A 112 18.18 2.93 -4.38
C PHE A 112 18.23 4.17 -3.47
N ASN A 113 17.33 5.13 -3.67
CA ASN A 113 17.38 6.42 -2.96
C ASN A 113 16.77 6.37 -1.58
N ASP A 114 15.65 5.69 -1.43
CA ASP A 114 14.86 5.69 -0.20
C ASP A 114 15.17 4.47 0.68
N LEU A 115 15.19 3.29 0.10
CA LEU A 115 15.53 2.05 0.83
C LEU A 115 17.03 1.78 0.90
N LYS A 116 17.86 2.55 0.21
CA LYS A 116 19.35 2.45 0.25
C LYS A 116 19.88 1.07 -0.12
N LEU A 117 19.21 0.35 -1.01
CA LEU A 117 19.67 -0.95 -1.45
C LEU A 117 20.90 -0.86 -2.35
N ALA A 118 21.79 -1.81 -2.18
CA ALA A 118 23.02 -1.88 -2.97
C ALA A 118 22.74 -2.42 -4.39
N SER A 119 23.35 -1.78 -5.38
CA SER A 119 23.30 -2.26 -6.76
C SER A 119 24.03 -3.61 -6.91
N GLY A 120 23.46 -4.52 -7.68
CA GLY A 120 24.07 -5.83 -7.95
C GLY A 120 23.91 -6.87 -6.84
N VAL A 121 23.19 -6.55 -5.79
CA VAL A 121 22.89 -7.47 -4.69
C VAL A 121 21.39 -7.79 -4.68
N ALA A 122 21.05 -9.07 -4.55
CA ALA A 122 19.67 -9.48 -4.39
C ALA A 122 19.20 -9.20 -2.95
N GLU A 123 18.15 -8.43 -2.81
CA GLU A 123 17.56 -8.06 -1.53
C GLU A 123 16.08 -8.41 -1.47
N ASP A 124 15.63 -8.82 -0.31
CA ASP A 124 14.21 -9.06 -0.07
C ASP A 124 13.51 -7.74 0.30
N VAL A 125 12.54 -7.38 -0.52
CA VAL A 125 11.70 -6.19 -0.32
C VAL A 125 10.28 -6.63 -0.03
N GLN A 126 9.70 -6.07 1.01
CA GLN A 126 8.34 -6.29 1.42
C GLN A 126 7.46 -5.17 0.87
N PHE A 127 6.37 -5.55 0.22
CA PHE A 127 5.35 -4.61 -0.22
C PHE A 127 4.12 -4.74 0.66
N SER A 128 3.49 -3.62 0.96
CA SER A 128 2.25 -3.56 1.72
C SER A 128 1.26 -2.61 1.07
N ILE A 129 -0.01 -2.89 1.26
CA ILE A 129 -1.10 -2.05 0.81
C ILE A 129 -1.85 -1.48 2.00
N GLY A 130 -1.98 -0.18 2.07
CA GLY A 130 -2.80 0.52 3.05
C GLY A 130 -4.11 0.96 2.43
N ALA A 131 -5.17 1.00 3.22
CA ALA A 131 -6.47 1.53 2.82
C ALA A 131 -6.90 2.64 3.77
N LYS A 132 -7.44 3.73 3.20
CA LYS A 132 -7.91 4.89 3.95
C LYS A 132 -9.26 5.34 3.42
N VAL A 133 -10.20 5.62 4.30
CA VAL A 133 -11.50 6.19 3.98
C VAL A 133 -11.52 7.66 4.38
N GLY A 134 -11.70 8.52 3.37
CA GLY A 134 -11.80 9.96 3.57
C GLY A 134 -10.50 10.63 4.00
N GLU A 135 -10.31 11.86 3.58
CA GLU A 135 -9.42 12.79 4.26
C GLU A 135 -10.30 13.77 5.02
N TYR A 136 -10.25 13.71 6.34
CA TYR A 136 -10.69 14.81 7.16
C TYR A 136 -9.59 15.87 7.10
N THR A 137 -9.65 16.74 6.13
CA THR A 137 -8.99 18.03 6.23
C THR A 137 -9.91 18.96 7.02
N LYS A 138 -9.46 19.32 8.21
CA LYS A 138 -9.98 20.51 8.87
C LYS A 138 -9.45 21.73 8.18
#